data_fe2563a258c3baf71cef5381d292265a
#
_entry.id   fe2563a258c3baf71cef5381d292265a
#
_cell.length_a   1.000
_cell.length_b   1.000
_cell.length_c   1.000
_cell.angle_alpha   90.00
_cell.angle_beta   90.00
_cell.angle_gamma   90.00
#
_symmetry.space_group_name_H-M   'P 1'
#
loop_
_entity.id
_entity.type
_entity.pdbx_description
1 polymer ?
#
loop_
_entity_poly.entity_id
_entity_poly.type
_entity_poly.pdbx_seq_one_letter_code
_entity_poly.pdbx_strand_id
1 'polypeptide(L)'
;ASWTKASDLSAFNEDALSEYRMHYATPEHIHATCNDYRAGATYDLAADVVDHAAQRKIACPTLALWGTAGIPSETEGPLETWHEWCDSVEGHGIDSGHFIAEENPKDLLAALIPFLDRHAH
;
A
#
# COMPACT_ATOMS: atom_id res chain seq x y z
N ALA A 1 7.53 10.30 -13.56
CA ALA A 1 7.59 10.10 -12.11
C ALA A 1 8.25 8.77 -11.83
N SER A 2 9.16 8.71 -10.86
CA SER A 2 9.78 7.45 -10.44
C SER A 2 8.96 6.81 -9.33
N TRP A 3 8.89 5.47 -9.34
CA TRP A 3 8.23 4.69 -8.29
C TRP A 3 9.09 4.57 -7.02
N THR A 4 10.42 4.63 -7.17
CA THR A 4 11.37 4.63 -6.05
C THR A 4 11.88 6.04 -5.76
N LYS A 5 12.24 6.30 -4.50
CA LYS A 5 12.83 7.59 -4.09
C LYS A 5 14.15 7.86 -4.81
N ALA A 6 14.98 6.84 -4.99
CA ALA A 6 16.26 6.94 -5.70
C ALA A 6 16.15 6.99 -7.23
N SER A 7 14.94 6.78 -7.78
CA SER A 7 14.68 6.67 -9.22
C SER A 7 15.31 5.45 -9.91
N ASP A 8 15.78 4.47 -9.14
CA ASP A 8 16.36 3.21 -9.59
C ASP A 8 15.96 2.05 -8.65
N LEU A 9 16.55 0.89 -8.82
CA LEU A 9 16.28 -0.31 -8.01
C LEU A 9 17.34 -0.56 -6.92
N SER A 10 18.18 0.40 -6.61
CA SER A 10 19.30 0.23 -5.66
C SER A 10 18.86 -0.05 -4.22
N ALA A 11 17.63 0.29 -3.87
CA ALA A 11 17.03 -0.02 -2.56
C ALA A 11 16.63 -1.49 -2.40
N PHE A 12 16.47 -2.22 -3.51
CA PHE A 12 16.03 -3.60 -3.48
C PHE A 12 17.19 -4.55 -3.18
N ASN A 13 16.95 -5.50 -2.29
CA ASN A 13 17.86 -6.62 -2.11
C ASN A 13 17.90 -7.47 -3.40
N GLU A 14 19.11 -7.89 -3.84
CA GLU A 14 19.28 -8.62 -5.12
C GLU A 14 18.58 -9.97 -5.13
N ASP A 15 18.55 -10.69 -3.99
CA ASP A 15 17.85 -11.97 -3.89
C ASP A 15 16.35 -11.76 -4.02
N ALA A 16 15.78 -10.76 -3.33
CA ALA A 16 14.38 -10.40 -3.45
C ALA A 16 14.02 -9.97 -4.88
N LEU A 17 14.87 -9.16 -5.50
CA LEU A 17 14.65 -8.71 -6.89
C LEU A 17 14.69 -9.88 -7.88
N SER A 18 15.54 -10.87 -7.65
CA SER A 18 15.59 -12.11 -8.43
C SER A 18 14.28 -12.90 -8.33
N GLU A 19 13.73 -13.05 -7.12
CA GLU A 19 12.44 -13.69 -6.88
C GLU A 19 11.29 -12.95 -7.59
N TYR A 20 11.26 -11.62 -7.48
CA TYR A 20 10.25 -10.83 -8.18
C TYR A 20 10.33 -11.02 -9.70
N ARG A 21 11.52 -10.98 -10.28
CA ARG A 21 11.72 -11.21 -11.73
C ARG A 21 11.25 -12.60 -12.15
N MET A 22 11.54 -13.63 -11.36
CA MET A 22 11.10 -15.00 -11.64
C MET A 22 9.57 -15.10 -11.62
N HIS A 23 8.91 -14.51 -10.63
CA HIS A 23 7.45 -14.54 -10.54
C HIS A 23 6.76 -13.73 -11.64
N TYR A 24 7.38 -12.68 -12.18
CA TYR A 24 6.85 -11.91 -13.30
C TYR A 24 7.31 -12.41 -14.68
N ALA A 25 7.99 -13.55 -14.74
CA ALA A 25 8.51 -14.08 -16.00
C ALA A 25 7.47 -14.82 -16.86
N THR A 26 6.28 -15.13 -16.34
CA THR A 26 5.28 -15.90 -17.05
C THR A 26 4.09 -15.04 -17.51
N PRO A 27 3.49 -15.31 -18.68
CA PRO A 27 2.29 -14.60 -19.14
C PRO A 27 1.12 -14.70 -18.17
N GLU A 28 0.98 -15.81 -17.45
CA GLU A 28 -0.10 -16.06 -16.49
C GLU A 28 0.01 -15.10 -15.28
N HIS A 29 1.20 -14.91 -14.75
CA HIS A 29 1.44 -13.99 -13.64
C HIS A 29 1.24 -12.54 -14.06
N ILE A 30 1.73 -12.15 -15.23
CA ILE A 30 1.49 -10.82 -15.80
C ILE A 30 -0.02 -10.60 -16.01
N HIS A 31 -0.73 -11.60 -16.54
CA HIS A 31 -2.17 -11.52 -16.75
C HIS A 31 -2.94 -11.35 -15.45
N ALA A 32 -2.57 -12.10 -14.40
CA ALA A 32 -3.16 -11.99 -13.06
C ALA A 32 -2.99 -10.58 -12.49
N THR A 33 -1.78 -10.01 -12.54
CA THR A 33 -1.52 -8.63 -12.11
C THR A 33 -2.34 -7.61 -12.89
N CYS A 34 -2.45 -7.77 -14.22
CA CYS A 34 -3.28 -6.89 -15.04
C CYS A 34 -4.78 -7.01 -14.70
N ASN A 35 -5.25 -8.19 -14.29
CA ASN A 35 -6.64 -8.38 -13.88
C ASN A 35 -6.95 -7.70 -12.54
N ASP A 36 -5.99 -7.64 -11.61
CA ASP A 36 -6.11 -6.88 -10.38
C ASP A 36 -6.43 -5.40 -10.67
N TYR A 37 -5.63 -4.77 -11.53
CA TYR A 37 -5.89 -3.39 -11.97
C TYR A 37 -7.24 -3.22 -12.70
N ARG A 38 -7.66 -4.22 -13.48
CA ARG A 38 -8.98 -4.17 -14.15
C ARG A 38 -10.12 -4.27 -13.14
N ALA A 39 -9.99 -5.14 -12.12
CA ALA A 39 -10.96 -5.27 -11.04
C ALA A 39 -11.10 -3.95 -10.30
N GLY A 40 -9.98 -3.34 -9.87
CA GLY A 40 -9.97 -2.04 -9.20
C GLY A 40 -10.65 -0.93 -9.99
N ALA A 41 -10.55 -0.95 -11.33
CA ALA A 41 -11.20 0.03 -12.20
C ALA A 41 -12.68 -0.29 -12.52
N THR A 42 -13.20 -1.45 -12.13
CA THR A 42 -14.55 -1.92 -12.50
C THR A 42 -15.33 -2.49 -11.33
N TYR A 43 -15.13 -3.75 -11.00
CA TYR A 43 -15.91 -4.46 -9.98
C TYR A 43 -15.71 -3.89 -8.59
N ASP A 44 -14.45 -3.63 -8.20
CA ASP A 44 -14.11 -3.12 -6.88
C ASP A 44 -14.63 -1.69 -6.72
N LEU A 45 -14.44 -0.84 -7.72
CA LEU A 45 -15.00 0.51 -7.72
C LEU A 45 -16.52 0.51 -7.56
N ALA A 46 -17.22 -0.41 -8.23
CA ALA A 46 -18.67 -0.52 -8.11
C ALA A 46 -19.10 -0.99 -6.71
N ALA A 47 -18.35 -1.90 -6.09
CA ALA A 47 -18.56 -2.34 -4.73
C ALA A 47 -18.28 -1.21 -3.72
N ASP A 48 -17.17 -0.49 -3.90
CA ASP A 48 -16.76 0.63 -3.06
C ASP A 48 -17.83 1.74 -3.04
N VAL A 49 -18.39 2.08 -4.18
CA VAL A 49 -19.50 3.07 -4.27
C VAL A 49 -20.71 2.65 -3.42
N VAL A 50 -21.07 1.36 -3.45
CA VAL A 50 -22.18 0.81 -2.66
C VAL A 50 -21.86 0.82 -1.17
N ASP A 51 -20.65 0.41 -0.80
CA ASP A 51 -20.20 0.33 0.59
C ASP A 51 -20.06 1.72 1.20
N HIS A 52 -19.51 2.68 0.47
CA HIS A 52 -19.41 4.07 0.89
C HIS A 52 -20.81 4.68 1.12
N ALA A 53 -21.74 4.51 0.17
CA ALA A 53 -23.10 4.99 0.31
C ALA A 53 -23.87 4.35 1.50
N ALA A 54 -23.54 3.09 1.83
CA ALA A 54 -24.10 2.37 2.96
C ALA A 54 -23.35 2.63 4.28
N GLN A 55 -22.29 3.45 4.28
CA GLN A 55 -21.40 3.73 5.42
C GLN A 55 -20.82 2.45 6.03
N ARG A 56 -20.52 1.46 5.19
CA ARG A 56 -19.83 0.25 5.63
C ARG A 56 -18.34 0.55 5.78
N LYS A 57 -17.85 0.39 6.98
CA LYS A 57 -16.47 0.68 7.31
C LYS A 57 -15.70 -0.54 7.79
N ILE A 58 -14.40 -0.48 7.69
CA ILE A 58 -13.47 -1.43 8.30
C ILE A 58 -13.54 -1.22 9.81
N ALA A 59 -14.02 -2.22 10.54
CA ALA A 59 -14.26 -2.15 11.98
C ALA A 59 -13.02 -2.51 12.82
N CYS A 60 -12.05 -3.25 12.24
CA CYS A 60 -10.81 -3.55 12.96
C CYS A 60 -9.88 -2.33 13.01
N PRO A 61 -9.01 -2.24 14.03
CA PRO A 61 -7.95 -1.24 14.06
C PRO A 61 -7.10 -1.29 12.78
N THR A 62 -6.87 -0.14 12.19
CA THR A 62 -6.19 -0.02 10.89
C THR A 62 -4.95 0.86 11.02
N LEU A 63 -3.83 0.42 10.44
CA LEU A 63 -2.61 1.21 10.29
C LEU A 63 -2.39 1.53 8.81
N ALA A 64 -2.42 2.81 8.46
CA ALA A 64 -2.14 3.30 7.12
C ALA A 64 -0.72 3.89 7.04
N LEU A 65 0.15 3.30 6.23
CA LEU A 65 1.51 3.78 5.99
C LEU A 65 1.72 4.03 4.49
N TRP A 66 2.38 5.13 4.16
CA TRP A 66 2.67 5.51 2.77
C TRP A 66 4.04 6.11 2.60
N GLY A 67 4.62 5.95 1.41
CA GLY A 67 5.87 6.62 1.05
C GLY A 67 5.67 8.09 0.74
N THR A 68 6.37 8.98 1.43
CA THR A 68 6.21 10.43 1.27
C THR A 68 6.64 10.96 -0.10
N ALA A 69 7.50 10.22 -0.82
CA ALA A 69 7.91 10.53 -2.18
C ALA A 69 7.12 9.75 -3.25
N GLY A 70 6.23 8.83 -2.85
CA GLY A 70 5.53 7.92 -3.76
C GLY A 70 4.11 8.34 -4.14
N ILE A 71 3.47 9.19 -3.34
CA ILE A 71 2.10 9.65 -3.58
C ILE A 71 2.13 11.17 -3.83
N PRO A 72 1.52 11.65 -4.92
CA PRO A 72 1.43 13.09 -5.17
C PRO A 72 0.68 13.80 -4.04
N SER A 73 1.22 14.93 -3.61
CA SER A 73 0.68 15.74 -2.51
C SER A 73 -0.51 16.65 -2.89
N GLU A 74 -1.13 16.40 -4.04
CA GLU A 74 -2.17 17.27 -4.59
C GLU A 74 -3.59 16.95 -4.07
N THR A 75 -3.73 15.89 -3.28
CA THR A 75 -4.98 15.49 -2.64
C THR A 75 -4.88 15.59 -1.13
N GLU A 76 -6.01 15.60 -0.44
CA GLU A 76 -6.05 15.30 0.98
C GLU A 76 -5.20 14.06 1.26
N GLY A 77 -4.45 14.05 2.35
CA GLY A 77 -3.45 13.00 2.60
C GLY A 77 -4.09 11.61 2.66
N PRO A 78 -3.29 10.53 2.48
CA PRO A 78 -3.82 9.17 2.54
C PRO A 78 -4.59 8.87 3.83
N LEU A 79 -4.21 9.47 4.95
CA LEU A 79 -4.87 9.25 6.24
C LEU A 79 -6.30 9.79 6.25
N GLU A 80 -6.56 10.95 5.66
CA GLU A 80 -7.88 11.53 5.53
C GLU A 80 -8.80 10.63 4.72
N THR A 81 -8.31 10.09 3.62
CA THR A 81 -9.05 9.11 2.81
C THR A 81 -9.42 7.88 3.64
N TRP A 82 -8.47 7.33 4.41
CA TRP A 82 -8.75 6.15 5.22
C TRP A 82 -9.70 6.41 6.39
N HIS A 83 -9.80 7.64 6.90
CA HIS A 83 -10.83 8.01 7.88
C HIS A 83 -12.26 7.87 7.36
N GLU A 84 -12.45 7.98 6.05
CA GLU A 84 -13.76 7.72 5.45
C GLU A 84 -14.13 6.23 5.43
N TRP A 85 -13.13 5.34 5.38
CA TRP A 85 -13.29 3.90 5.20
C TRP A 85 -13.10 3.08 6.47
N CYS A 86 -12.57 3.64 7.54
CA CYS A 86 -12.26 2.93 8.79
C CYS A 86 -12.98 3.57 9.98
N ASP A 87 -13.40 2.73 10.95
CA ASP A 87 -13.89 3.21 12.24
C ASP A 87 -12.75 3.75 13.10
N SER A 88 -11.57 3.14 12.99
CA SER A 88 -10.36 3.56 13.70
C SER A 88 -9.14 3.36 12.80
N VAL A 89 -8.48 4.45 12.46
CA VAL A 89 -7.25 4.44 11.69
C VAL A 89 -6.21 5.35 12.30
N GLU A 90 -4.98 4.86 12.39
CA GLU A 90 -3.78 5.66 12.66
C GLU A 90 -2.79 5.47 11.52
N GLY A 91 -1.84 6.38 11.37
CA GLY A 91 -0.83 6.24 10.32
C GLY A 91 -0.01 7.49 10.08
N HIS A 92 1.03 7.32 9.28
CA HIS A 92 1.90 8.42 8.88
C HIS A 92 2.72 8.07 7.65
N GLY A 93 3.28 9.09 7.01
CA GLY A 93 4.21 8.93 5.91
C GLY A 93 5.57 8.38 6.36
N ILE A 94 6.11 7.45 5.60
CA ILE A 94 7.48 6.93 5.74
C ILE A 94 8.37 7.60 4.69
N ASP A 95 9.59 7.94 5.05
CA ASP A 95 10.56 8.53 4.11
C ASP A 95 11.05 7.48 3.09
N SER A 96 10.23 7.24 2.08
CA SER A 96 10.45 6.27 1.00
C SER A 96 9.68 6.69 -0.26
N GLY A 97 9.93 5.99 -1.36
CA GLY A 97 9.05 5.97 -2.53
C GLY A 97 7.86 5.03 -2.33
N HIS A 98 7.42 4.41 -3.42
CA HIS A 98 6.25 3.52 -3.40
C HIS A 98 6.51 2.21 -2.65
N PHE A 99 7.71 1.70 -2.67
CA PHE A 99 8.07 0.37 -2.14
C PHE A 99 8.64 0.47 -0.73
N ILE A 100 7.82 0.82 0.24
CA ILE A 100 8.24 1.12 1.63
C ILE A 100 9.06 -0.02 2.24
N ALA A 101 8.63 -1.26 2.06
CA ALA A 101 9.29 -2.43 2.63
C ALA A 101 10.73 -2.64 2.10
N GLU A 102 10.98 -2.23 0.87
CA GLU A 102 12.28 -2.32 0.22
C GLU A 102 13.16 -1.11 0.51
N GLU A 103 12.55 0.08 0.47
CA GLU A 103 13.27 1.34 0.54
C GLU A 103 13.55 1.80 1.98
N ASN A 104 12.67 1.48 2.93
CA ASN A 104 12.83 1.85 4.34
C ASN A 104 12.20 0.83 5.30
N PRO A 105 12.67 -0.43 5.31
CA PRO A 105 12.12 -1.47 6.19
C PRO A 105 12.27 -1.13 7.67
N LYS A 106 13.28 -0.35 8.04
CA LYS A 106 13.51 0.04 9.43
C LYS A 106 12.36 0.85 10.00
N ASP A 107 11.97 1.91 9.32
CA ASP A 107 10.90 2.79 9.80
C ASP A 107 9.53 2.12 9.63
N LEU A 108 9.35 1.29 8.59
CA LEU A 108 8.18 0.43 8.46
C LEU A 108 8.00 -0.47 9.69
N LEU A 109 9.03 -1.21 10.09
CA LEU A 109 8.96 -2.10 11.24
C LEU A 109 8.80 -1.34 12.57
N ALA A 110 9.41 -0.17 12.69
CA ALA A 110 9.25 0.69 13.86
C ALA A 110 7.80 1.17 14.07
N ALA A 111 7.05 1.32 13.00
CA ALA A 111 5.62 1.64 13.05
C ALA A 111 4.74 0.39 13.22
N LEU A 112 5.03 -0.66 12.44
CA LEU A 112 4.18 -1.86 12.34
C LEU A 112 4.22 -2.71 13.62
N ILE A 113 5.40 -2.98 14.18
CA ILE A 113 5.53 -3.88 15.34
C ILE A 113 4.74 -3.36 16.55
N PRO A 114 4.89 -2.10 17.00
CA PRO A 114 4.11 -1.60 18.12
C PRO A 114 2.59 -1.59 17.86
N PHE A 115 2.16 -1.38 16.61
CA PHE A 115 0.76 -1.47 16.25
C PHE A 115 0.24 -2.91 16.42
N LEU A 116 0.95 -3.89 15.89
CA LEU A 116 0.57 -5.31 16.02
C LEU A 116 0.56 -5.74 17.49
N ASP A 117 1.57 -5.36 18.28
CA ASP A 117 1.64 -5.69 19.71
C ASP A 117 0.45 -5.15 20.52
N ARG A 118 -0.07 -3.97 20.15
CA ARG A 118 -1.26 -3.39 20.80
C ARG A 118 -2.56 -4.11 20.43
N HIS A 119 -2.61 -4.77 19.28
CA HIS A 119 -3.83 -5.34 18.71
C HIS A 119 -3.78 -6.87 18.50
N ALA A 120 -2.67 -7.53 18.83
CA ALA A 120 -2.54 -8.98 18.80
C ALA A 120 -3.22 -9.59 20.04
N HIS A 121 -4.45 -10.07 19.83
CA HIS A 121 -5.22 -10.81 20.85
C HIS A 121 -5.75 -12.12 20.28
#